data_65c0884228340620344ee54d781f7473
#
_entry.id   65c0884228340620344ee54d781f7473
#
_cell.length_a   1.000
_cell.length_b   1.000
_cell.length_c   1.000
_cell.angle_alpha   90.00
_cell.angle_beta   90.00
_cell.angle_gamma   90.00
#
_symmetry.space_group_name_H-M   'P 1'
#
loop_
_entity.id
_entity.type
_entity.pdbx_description
1 polymer ?
#
loop_
_entity_poly.entity_id
_entity_poly.type
_entity_poly.pdbx_seq_one_letter_code
_entity_poly.pdbx_strand_id
1 'polypeptide(L)'
;LNVSFLGVYSACASFISSIIILANSISGKLIKEGLAFTSSHNLCSEKQFRFPVEYGALKPIYSTFTCTGSVGCNVSKYPSRIKVISSTIGSVVDYGIKDANNMGAVMAPSAVDTLIKHLEYTNTKVNDYDLILTGDLGLYGADLFKMILKKDYGINIRNYIDSGSIIYNKEQEKYSGGSGPVCLPLVLFNNILNNKRYKKIIVIGTGSLHCPTLVNQKKSIPSTSHLISLEVE
;
A
#
# COMPACT_ATOMS: atom_id res chain seq x y z
N LEU A 1 21.48 4.76 19.95
CA LEU A 1 21.25 3.35 19.63
C LEU A 1 22.36 2.89 18.69
N ASN A 2 23.09 1.85 19.07
CA ASN A 2 24.12 1.25 18.22
C ASN A 2 23.49 0.07 17.43
N VAL A 3 22.65 0.42 16.45
CA VAL A 3 21.97 -0.55 15.57
C VAL A 3 22.14 -0.13 14.13
N SER A 4 22.21 -1.11 13.23
CA SER A 4 22.25 -0.82 11.79
C SER A 4 20.93 -0.21 11.34
N PHE A 5 21.00 0.80 10.47
CA PHE A 5 19.85 1.51 9.92
C PHE A 5 19.91 1.54 8.41
N LEU A 6 18.78 1.23 7.77
CA LEU A 6 18.61 1.29 6.32
C LEU A 6 17.35 2.08 5.98
N GLY A 7 17.49 3.14 5.18
CA GLY A 7 16.37 3.87 4.60
C GLY A 7 15.84 3.16 3.36
N VAL A 8 14.51 2.96 3.30
CA VAL A 8 13.81 2.34 2.17
C VAL A 8 12.76 3.30 1.63
N TYR A 9 12.72 3.45 0.32
CA TYR A 9 11.75 4.33 -0.33
C TYR A 9 11.04 3.65 -1.50
N SER A 10 9.74 3.58 -1.42
CA SER A 10 8.80 3.14 -2.47
C SER A 10 7.48 3.93 -2.34
N ALA A 11 7.58 5.23 -2.06
CA ALA A 11 6.46 6.10 -1.74
C ALA A 11 5.59 5.48 -0.61
N CYS A 12 4.25 5.42 -0.76
CA CYS A 12 3.36 4.83 0.25
C CYS A 12 3.53 3.32 0.43
N ALA A 13 4.20 2.61 -0.51
CA ALA A 13 4.53 1.18 -0.39
C ALA A 13 5.76 0.90 0.49
N SER A 14 6.47 1.93 0.99
CA SER A 14 7.75 1.80 1.70
C SER A 14 7.70 0.86 2.90
N PHE A 15 6.58 0.82 3.64
CA PHE A 15 6.44 -0.09 4.77
C PHE A 15 6.49 -1.56 4.34
N ILE A 16 5.78 -1.93 3.29
CA ILE A 16 5.79 -3.31 2.75
C ILE A 16 7.17 -3.65 2.19
N SER A 17 7.83 -2.72 1.50
CA SER A 17 9.21 -2.90 1.05
C SER A 17 10.16 -3.20 2.21
N SER A 18 10.01 -2.51 3.34
CA SER A 18 10.81 -2.73 4.56
C SER A 18 10.59 -4.12 5.14
N ILE A 19 9.32 -4.58 5.20
CA ILE A 19 8.99 -5.94 5.64
C ILE A 19 9.62 -6.99 4.70
N ILE A 20 9.55 -6.78 3.39
CA ILE A 20 10.14 -7.71 2.41
C ILE A 20 11.66 -7.82 2.59
N ILE A 21 12.35 -6.69 2.75
CA ILE A 21 13.81 -6.67 2.96
C ILE A 21 14.16 -7.42 4.25
N LEU A 22 13.47 -7.17 5.35
CA LEU A 22 13.69 -7.88 6.61
C LEU A 22 13.40 -9.38 6.49
N ALA A 23 12.26 -9.76 5.92
CA ALA A 23 11.88 -11.15 5.75
C ALA A 23 12.91 -11.93 4.90
N ASN A 24 13.37 -11.33 3.80
CA ASN A 24 14.41 -11.92 2.94
C ASN A 24 15.76 -12.03 3.66
N SER A 25 16.15 -11.00 4.41
CA SER A 25 17.40 -11.00 5.19
C SER A 25 17.38 -12.05 6.30
N ILE A 26 16.25 -12.25 6.96
CA ILE A 26 16.04 -13.27 7.98
C ILE A 26 16.05 -14.67 7.34
N SER A 27 15.34 -14.87 6.23
CA SER A 27 15.31 -16.12 5.47
C SER A 27 16.70 -16.49 4.95
N GLY A 28 17.47 -15.51 4.48
CA GLY A 28 18.86 -15.65 4.06
C GLY A 28 19.86 -15.81 5.22
N LYS A 29 19.39 -15.82 6.48
CA LYS A 29 20.21 -15.96 7.71
C LYS A 29 21.23 -14.83 7.92
N LEU A 30 21.03 -13.67 7.30
CA LEU A 30 21.91 -12.50 7.48
C LEU A 30 21.65 -11.82 8.83
N ILE A 31 20.37 -11.79 9.26
CA ILE A 31 19.94 -11.25 10.54
C ILE A 31 18.94 -12.19 11.22
N LYS A 32 18.70 -12.01 12.50
CA LYS A 32 17.72 -12.80 13.27
C LYS A 32 16.39 -12.09 13.43
N GLU A 33 16.43 -10.76 13.49
CA GLU A 33 15.28 -9.89 13.66
C GLU A 33 15.61 -8.46 13.22
N GLY A 34 14.59 -7.68 12.96
CA GLY A 34 14.70 -6.27 12.62
C GLY A 34 13.39 -5.54 12.77
N LEU A 35 13.46 -4.23 12.92
CA LEU A 35 12.32 -3.34 13.07
C LEU A 35 12.05 -2.61 11.76
N ALA A 36 10.89 -2.83 11.17
CA ALA A 36 10.35 -1.96 10.12
C ALA A 36 9.52 -0.86 10.76
N PHE A 37 9.73 0.40 10.36
CA PHE A 37 8.89 1.50 10.83
C PHE A 37 8.65 2.52 9.74
N THR A 38 7.54 3.23 9.85
CA THR A 38 7.16 4.30 8.95
C THR A 38 6.37 5.38 9.70
N SER A 39 6.42 6.60 9.20
CA SER A 39 5.61 7.70 9.72
C SER A 39 5.20 8.63 8.59
N SER A 40 4.10 9.33 8.76
CA SER A 40 3.70 10.45 7.92
C SER A 40 2.94 11.50 8.71
N HIS A 41 2.99 12.72 8.20
CA HIS A 41 2.25 13.85 8.74
C HIS A 41 1.51 14.56 7.60
N ASN A 42 0.19 14.74 7.77
CA ASN A 42 -0.69 15.29 6.73
C ASN A 42 -0.14 16.59 6.12
N LEU A 43 0.01 17.63 6.91
CA LEU A 43 0.40 18.95 6.39
C LEU A 43 1.75 18.94 5.66
N CYS A 44 2.74 18.20 6.16
CA CYS A 44 4.04 18.09 5.52
C CYS A 44 3.95 17.41 4.15
N SER A 45 3.25 16.29 4.08
CA SER A 45 3.09 15.53 2.85
C SER A 45 2.22 16.25 1.82
N GLU A 46 1.12 16.85 2.25
CA GLU A 46 0.25 17.61 1.37
C GLU A 46 0.99 18.81 0.76
N LYS A 47 1.77 19.54 1.57
CA LYS A 47 2.59 20.66 1.10
C LYS A 47 3.68 20.23 0.13
N GLN A 48 4.31 19.08 0.37
CA GLN A 48 5.40 18.59 -0.47
C GLN A 48 4.92 18.02 -1.81
N PHE A 49 3.84 17.25 -1.80
CA PHE A 49 3.44 16.43 -2.95
C PHE A 49 2.21 16.95 -3.70
N ARG A 50 1.41 17.81 -3.08
CA ARG A 50 0.15 18.31 -3.65
C ARG A 50 0.05 19.83 -3.61
N PHE A 51 1.19 20.48 -3.77
CA PHE A 51 1.24 21.95 -3.88
C PHE A 51 0.59 22.43 -5.21
N PRO A 52 -0.11 23.59 -5.23
CA PRO A 52 -0.36 24.47 -4.10
C PRO A 52 -1.42 23.92 -3.15
N VAL A 53 -1.13 24.00 -1.83
CA VAL A 53 -2.10 23.73 -0.76
C VAL A 53 -2.65 25.08 -0.34
N GLU A 54 -3.57 25.62 -1.12
CA GLU A 54 -4.18 26.93 -0.85
C GLU A 54 -5.27 26.82 0.22
N TYR A 55 -5.48 27.90 0.94
CA TYR A 55 -6.51 27.99 1.98
C TYR A 55 -7.89 27.73 1.40
N GLY A 56 -8.54 26.68 1.87
CA GLY A 56 -9.90 26.33 1.44
C GLY A 56 -10.04 25.90 -0.02
N ALA A 57 -8.93 25.60 -0.72
CA ALA A 57 -9.01 25.07 -2.07
C ALA A 57 -9.74 23.73 -2.09
N LEU A 58 -10.80 23.64 -2.92
CA LEU A 58 -11.52 22.39 -3.12
C LEU A 58 -10.65 21.42 -3.91
N LYS A 59 -10.49 20.21 -3.36
CA LYS A 59 -9.86 19.11 -4.08
C LYS A 59 -10.90 18.33 -4.89
N PRO A 60 -10.51 17.70 -6.00
CA PRO A 60 -11.38 16.78 -6.70
C PRO A 60 -11.86 15.64 -5.78
N ILE A 61 -13.08 15.15 -6.00
CA ILE A 61 -13.71 14.09 -5.17
C ILE A 61 -12.93 12.78 -5.14
N TYR A 62 -12.08 12.52 -6.11
CA TYR A 62 -11.21 11.35 -6.18
C TYR A 62 -9.89 11.53 -5.42
N SER A 63 -9.63 12.67 -4.83
CA SER A 63 -8.44 12.91 -4.01
C SER A 63 -8.51 12.16 -2.69
N THR A 64 -7.34 11.75 -2.20
CA THR A 64 -7.15 11.17 -0.88
C THR A 64 -6.41 12.15 0.03
N PHE A 65 -6.52 11.95 1.35
CA PHE A 65 -5.82 12.77 2.35
C PHE A 65 -4.75 11.95 3.04
N THR A 66 -3.55 12.51 3.17
CA THR A 66 -2.46 11.85 3.88
C THR A 66 -2.80 11.64 5.35
N CYS A 67 -2.66 10.41 5.83
CA CYS A 67 -2.85 10.07 7.24
C CYS A 67 -1.67 10.57 8.08
N THR A 68 -1.94 11.04 9.29
CA THR A 68 -0.92 11.35 10.28
C THR A 68 -0.79 10.19 11.26
N GLY A 69 0.43 9.71 11.48
CA GLY A 69 0.71 8.64 12.42
C GLY A 69 2.10 8.03 12.25
N SER A 70 2.34 6.98 13.02
CA SER A 70 3.54 6.16 12.91
C SER A 70 3.21 4.71 13.25
N VAL A 71 3.92 3.77 12.63
CA VAL A 71 3.79 2.34 12.88
C VAL A 71 5.17 1.71 12.91
N GLY A 72 5.41 0.83 13.88
CA GLY A 72 6.58 -0.02 13.99
C GLY A 72 6.17 -1.49 14.05
N CYS A 73 6.91 -2.36 13.38
CA CYS A 73 6.70 -3.80 13.36
C CYS A 73 8.03 -4.54 13.52
N ASN A 74 8.12 -5.42 14.51
CA ASN A 74 9.24 -6.35 14.61
C ASN A 74 9.01 -7.56 13.70
N VAL A 75 9.99 -7.84 12.84
CA VAL A 75 10.04 -9.05 12.00
C VAL A 75 11.18 -9.92 12.51
N SER A 76 10.90 -11.17 12.85
CA SER A 76 11.89 -12.07 13.44
C SER A 76 11.75 -13.50 12.92
N LYS A 77 12.80 -14.31 13.13
CA LYS A 77 12.79 -15.73 12.85
C LYS A 77 12.04 -16.57 13.91
N TYR A 78 11.68 -15.95 15.02
CA TYR A 78 11.01 -16.65 16.13
C TYR A 78 9.53 -16.86 15.83
N PRO A 79 8.93 -17.94 16.37
CA PRO A 79 7.51 -18.21 16.19
C PRO A 79 6.64 -17.01 16.59
N SER A 80 5.66 -16.70 15.76
CA SER A 80 4.70 -15.62 15.97
C SER A 80 3.34 -16.03 15.45
N ARG A 81 2.29 -15.44 16.01
CA ARG A 81 0.91 -15.60 15.51
C ARG A 81 0.76 -15.18 14.04
N ILE A 82 1.60 -14.27 13.58
CA ILE A 82 1.55 -13.74 12.21
C ILE A 82 2.83 -14.14 11.50
N LYS A 83 2.69 -14.78 10.35
CA LYS A 83 3.81 -15.26 9.54
C LYS A 83 3.78 -14.62 8.16
N VAL A 84 4.92 -14.12 7.69
CA VAL A 84 5.11 -13.75 6.28
C VAL A 84 5.45 -15.02 5.51
N ILE A 85 4.59 -15.43 4.61
CA ILE A 85 4.71 -16.70 3.87
C ILE A 85 5.45 -16.49 2.55
N SER A 86 5.09 -15.44 1.83
CA SER A 86 5.71 -15.10 0.55
C SER A 86 5.68 -13.61 0.31
N SER A 87 6.47 -13.17 -0.64
CA SER A 87 6.52 -11.77 -1.05
C SER A 87 6.73 -11.63 -2.55
N THR A 88 6.26 -10.53 -3.12
CA THR A 88 6.50 -10.16 -4.51
C THR A 88 6.91 -8.71 -4.60
N ILE A 89 8.09 -8.46 -5.15
CA ILE A 89 8.54 -7.12 -5.51
C ILE A 89 7.95 -6.79 -6.88
N GLY A 90 7.06 -5.81 -6.92
CA GLY A 90 6.40 -5.40 -8.16
C GLY A 90 7.27 -4.49 -9.02
N SER A 91 6.86 -4.34 -10.25
CA SER A 91 7.51 -3.47 -11.25
C SER A 91 7.06 -2.01 -11.11
N VAL A 92 7.82 -1.11 -11.69
CA VAL A 92 7.37 0.27 -11.94
C VAL A 92 6.45 0.24 -13.16
N VAL A 93 5.27 0.83 -13.02
CA VAL A 93 4.23 0.89 -14.05
C VAL A 93 3.86 2.35 -14.30
N ASP A 94 3.77 2.75 -15.56
CA ASP A 94 3.36 4.11 -15.97
C ASP A 94 2.26 4.03 -17.04
N TYR A 95 1.07 4.47 -16.66
CA TYR A 95 -0.12 4.53 -17.53
C TYR A 95 -0.36 5.93 -18.12
N GLY A 96 0.63 6.82 -18.05
CA GLY A 96 0.56 8.17 -18.63
C GLY A 96 -0.31 9.15 -17.84
N ILE A 97 -0.71 8.82 -16.60
CA ILE A 97 -1.53 9.70 -15.77
C ILE A 97 -0.68 10.83 -15.22
N LYS A 98 -1.19 12.07 -15.33
CA LYS A 98 -0.47 13.31 -14.98
C LYS A 98 -1.12 14.07 -13.82
N ASP A 99 -2.31 13.67 -13.39
CA ASP A 99 -3.06 14.35 -12.32
C ASP A 99 -2.59 13.86 -10.96
N ALA A 100 -1.85 14.70 -10.24
CA ALA A 100 -1.35 14.43 -8.91
C ALA A 100 -2.46 14.24 -7.84
N ASN A 101 -3.67 14.72 -8.10
CA ASN A 101 -4.81 14.51 -7.21
C ASN A 101 -5.44 13.13 -7.37
N ASN A 102 -5.23 12.46 -8.52
CA ASN A 102 -5.81 11.15 -8.81
C ASN A 102 -4.81 10.00 -8.56
N MET A 103 -4.25 9.94 -7.36
CA MET A 103 -3.24 8.93 -7.02
C MET A 103 -3.82 7.51 -7.05
N GLY A 104 -5.10 7.33 -6.76
CA GLY A 104 -5.75 6.02 -6.87
C GLY A 104 -5.67 5.46 -8.28
N ALA A 105 -5.95 6.29 -9.31
CA ALA A 105 -5.81 5.87 -10.70
C ALA A 105 -4.35 5.59 -11.10
N VAL A 106 -3.40 6.36 -10.56
CA VAL A 106 -1.96 6.14 -10.77
C VAL A 106 -1.53 4.77 -10.23
N MET A 107 -1.98 4.40 -9.03
CA MET A 107 -1.49 3.22 -8.32
C MET A 107 -2.24 1.91 -8.63
N ALA A 108 -3.52 1.97 -9.01
CA ALA A 108 -4.33 0.78 -9.24
C ALA A 108 -3.71 -0.18 -10.28
N PRO A 109 -3.14 0.27 -11.41
CA PRO A 109 -2.51 -0.63 -12.39
C PRO A 109 -1.31 -1.40 -11.82
N SER A 110 -0.43 -0.75 -11.05
CA SER A 110 0.72 -1.44 -10.44
C SER A 110 0.29 -2.44 -9.37
N ALA A 111 -0.81 -2.16 -8.64
CA ALA A 111 -1.37 -3.09 -7.68
C ALA A 111 -1.92 -4.35 -8.37
N VAL A 112 -2.59 -4.19 -9.52
CA VAL A 112 -3.06 -5.32 -10.34
C VAL A 112 -1.88 -6.12 -10.86
N ASP A 113 -0.90 -5.48 -11.50
CA ASP A 113 0.30 -6.15 -12.05
C ASP A 113 1.01 -7.00 -10.97
N THR A 114 1.20 -6.42 -9.79
CA THR A 114 1.85 -7.11 -8.67
C THR A 114 1.03 -8.28 -8.14
N LEU A 115 -0.30 -8.13 -8.04
CA LEU A 115 -1.19 -9.21 -7.62
C LEU A 115 -1.15 -10.37 -8.61
N ILE A 116 -1.29 -10.11 -9.90
CA ILE A 116 -1.28 -11.15 -10.94
C ILE A 116 0.04 -11.92 -10.92
N LYS A 117 1.18 -11.22 -10.91
CA LYS A 117 2.50 -11.85 -10.79
C LYS A 117 2.62 -12.72 -9.54
N HIS A 118 2.11 -12.25 -8.40
CA HIS A 118 2.13 -13.03 -7.17
C HIS A 118 1.35 -14.34 -7.30
N LEU A 119 0.12 -14.27 -7.81
CA LEU A 119 -0.72 -15.44 -8.01
C LEU A 119 -0.09 -16.46 -8.98
N GLU A 120 0.55 -15.97 -10.05
CA GLU A 120 1.29 -16.82 -10.99
C GLU A 120 2.50 -17.49 -10.34
N TYR A 121 3.37 -16.71 -9.65
CA TYR A 121 4.59 -17.23 -9.03
C TYR A 121 4.31 -18.23 -7.90
N THR A 122 3.22 -18.02 -7.16
CA THR A 122 2.84 -18.91 -6.06
C THR A 122 1.89 -20.03 -6.48
N ASN A 123 1.45 -20.03 -7.74
CA ASN A 123 0.43 -20.94 -8.27
C ASN A 123 -0.84 -20.96 -7.40
N THR A 124 -1.31 -19.77 -7.01
CA THR A 124 -2.50 -19.58 -6.18
C THR A 124 -3.56 -18.75 -6.90
N LYS A 125 -4.76 -18.71 -6.34
CA LYS A 125 -5.90 -17.93 -6.85
C LYS A 125 -6.39 -16.95 -5.79
N VAL A 126 -7.11 -15.91 -6.20
CA VAL A 126 -7.70 -14.92 -5.28
C VAL A 126 -8.58 -15.54 -4.20
N ASN A 127 -9.23 -16.67 -4.51
CA ASN A 127 -10.12 -17.37 -3.57
C ASN A 127 -9.38 -18.24 -2.53
N ASP A 128 -8.07 -18.41 -2.66
CA ASP A 128 -7.22 -19.13 -1.69
C ASP A 128 -6.89 -18.24 -0.48
N TYR A 129 -7.27 -16.96 -0.55
CA TYR A 129 -7.07 -15.97 0.48
C TYR A 129 -8.39 -15.47 1.06
N ASP A 130 -8.44 -15.28 2.37
CA ASP A 130 -9.63 -14.74 3.06
C ASP A 130 -9.80 -13.25 2.80
N LEU A 131 -8.69 -12.54 2.55
CA LEU A 131 -8.69 -11.11 2.29
C LEU A 131 -7.54 -10.70 1.35
N ILE A 132 -7.86 -9.81 0.42
CA ILE A 132 -6.88 -9.02 -0.31
C ILE A 132 -7.02 -7.57 0.14
N LEU A 133 -5.95 -7.04 0.74
CA LEU A 133 -5.87 -5.70 1.31
C LEU A 133 -4.93 -4.84 0.47
N THR A 134 -5.44 -3.75 -0.11
CA THR A 134 -4.60 -2.73 -0.76
C THR A 134 -4.30 -1.56 0.17
N GLY A 135 -3.27 -0.81 -0.18
CA GLY A 135 -2.75 0.31 0.61
C GLY A 135 -3.69 1.50 0.68
N ASP A 136 -3.57 2.37 -0.28
CA ASP A 136 -4.17 3.70 -0.23
C ASP A 136 -4.72 4.15 -1.60
N LEU A 137 -5.38 3.22 -2.30
CA LEU A 137 -6.05 3.50 -3.56
C LEU A 137 -7.23 4.47 -3.40
N GLY A 138 -7.86 4.45 -2.22
CA GLY A 138 -9.09 5.16 -1.95
C GLY A 138 -10.29 4.57 -2.71
N LEU A 139 -11.47 5.16 -2.55
CA LEU A 139 -12.71 4.63 -3.13
C LEU A 139 -12.62 4.46 -4.65
N TYR A 140 -12.21 5.50 -5.36
CA TYR A 140 -12.14 5.50 -6.83
C TYR A 140 -11.02 4.58 -7.36
N GLY A 141 -9.84 4.57 -6.72
CA GLY A 141 -8.75 3.69 -7.09
C GLY A 141 -9.05 2.21 -6.81
N ALA A 142 -9.78 1.92 -5.73
CA ALA A 142 -10.25 0.59 -5.39
C ALA A 142 -11.26 0.05 -6.42
N ASP A 143 -12.15 0.91 -6.91
CA ASP A 143 -13.08 0.52 -7.98
C ASP A 143 -12.36 0.29 -9.29
N LEU A 144 -11.36 1.12 -9.62
CA LEU A 144 -10.51 0.92 -10.80
C LEU A 144 -9.72 -0.38 -10.71
N PHE A 145 -9.13 -0.70 -9.56
CA PHE A 145 -8.44 -1.97 -9.32
C PHE A 145 -9.33 -3.18 -9.61
N LYS A 146 -10.56 -3.19 -9.08
CA LYS A 146 -11.55 -4.25 -9.35
C LYS A 146 -11.95 -4.32 -10.82
N MET A 147 -12.11 -3.15 -11.45
CA MET A 147 -12.48 -3.05 -12.87
C MET A 147 -11.40 -3.63 -13.79
N ILE A 148 -10.12 -3.30 -13.55
CA ILE A 148 -8.99 -3.82 -14.33
C ILE A 148 -8.90 -5.34 -14.15
N LEU A 149 -8.95 -5.86 -12.92
CA LEU A 149 -8.94 -7.30 -12.66
C LEU A 149 -10.04 -8.04 -13.40
N LYS A 150 -11.26 -7.49 -13.40
CA LYS A 150 -12.39 -8.10 -14.08
C LYS A 150 -12.27 -8.05 -15.60
N LYS A 151 -11.88 -6.88 -16.13
CA LYS A 151 -11.85 -6.63 -17.60
C LYS A 151 -10.69 -7.35 -18.27
N ASP A 152 -9.49 -7.24 -17.69
CA ASP A 152 -8.27 -7.68 -18.37
C ASP A 152 -7.88 -9.12 -18.00
N TYR A 153 -8.31 -9.61 -16.82
CA TYR A 153 -7.95 -10.95 -16.30
C TYR A 153 -9.14 -11.85 -16.00
N GLY A 154 -10.38 -11.38 -16.16
CA GLY A 154 -11.58 -12.15 -15.84
C GLY A 154 -11.79 -12.44 -14.36
N ILE A 155 -11.02 -11.78 -13.48
CA ILE A 155 -11.04 -12.02 -12.03
C ILE A 155 -12.09 -11.15 -11.37
N ASN A 156 -13.08 -11.78 -10.73
CA ASN A 156 -14.07 -11.09 -9.91
C ASN A 156 -13.72 -11.25 -8.42
N ILE A 157 -13.14 -10.20 -7.84
CA ILE A 157 -12.68 -10.19 -6.45
C ILE A 157 -13.81 -9.80 -5.50
N ARG A 158 -14.11 -10.64 -4.49
CA ARG A 158 -15.16 -10.41 -3.47
C ARG A 158 -14.60 -10.14 -2.08
N ASN A 159 -13.46 -10.74 -1.76
CA ASN A 159 -12.76 -10.67 -0.48
C ASN A 159 -11.71 -9.54 -0.48
N TYR A 160 -12.17 -8.30 -0.67
CA TYR A 160 -11.31 -7.16 -0.92
C TYR A 160 -11.64 -5.97 -0.01
N ILE A 161 -10.60 -5.34 0.52
CA ILE A 161 -10.65 -4.08 1.25
C ILE A 161 -9.50 -3.19 0.77
N ASP A 162 -9.75 -1.90 0.66
CA ASP A 162 -8.70 -0.89 0.51
C ASP A 162 -8.56 -0.09 1.82
N SER A 163 -7.32 0.01 2.31
CA SER A 163 -7.05 0.69 3.59
C SER A 163 -7.42 2.18 3.56
N GLY A 164 -7.14 2.85 2.44
CA GLY A 164 -7.50 4.25 2.26
C GLY A 164 -8.99 4.49 2.34
N SER A 165 -9.80 3.53 1.85
CA SER A 165 -11.26 3.65 1.86
C SER A 165 -11.89 3.59 3.25
N ILE A 166 -11.21 2.94 4.22
CA ILE A 166 -11.79 2.63 5.54
C ILE A 166 -11.10 3.31 6.73
N ILE A 167 -9.95 3.97 6.53
CA ILE A 167 -9.17 4.53 7.63
C ILE A 167 -9.87 5.70 8.33
N TYR A 168 -10.68 6.46 7.62
CA TYR A 168 -11.44 7.59 8.17
C TYR A 168 -12.89 7.20 8.47
N ASN A 169 -13.46 7.77 9.52
CA ASN A 169 -14.86 7.61 9.85
C ASN A 169 -15.78 8.25 8.80
N LYS A 170 -17.04 7.79 8.74
CA LYS A 170 -18.04 8.29 7.78
C LYS A 170 -18.35 9.78 7.94
N GLU A 171 -18.22 10.30 9.16
CA GLU A 171 -18.49 11.70 9.51
C GLU A 171 -17.38 12.66 9.10
N GLN A 172 -16.21 12.14 8.73
CA GLN A 172 -15.09 12.96 8.27
C GLN A 172 -15.22 13.21 6.76
N GLU A 173 -15.05 14.46 6.35
CA GLU A 173 -14.93 14.81 4.94
C GLU A 173 -13.63 14.24 4.37
N LYS A 174 -13.73 13.15 3.63
CA LYS A 174 -12.59 12.35 3.22
C LYS A 174 -12.47 12.13 1.71
N TYR A 175 -13.38 12.69 0.92
CA TYR A 175 -13.46 12.44 -0.53
C TYR A 175 -13.25 10.95 -0.89
N SER A 176 -12.09 10.61 -1.49
CA SER A 176 -11.77 9.22 -1.84
C SER A 176 -11.18 8.40 -0.66
N GLY A 177 -10.79 9.03 0.44
CA GLY A 177 -10.27 8.36 1.63
C GLY A 177 -8.88 8.80 2.06
N GLY A 178 -8.15 7.94 2.76
CA GLY A 178 -6.80 8.18 3.25
C GLY A 178 -5.70 7.73 2.31
N SER A 179 -4.51 8.28 2.49
CA SER A 179 -3.28 7.89 1.79
C SER A 179 -2.04 8.07 2.68
N GLY A 180 -0.89 7.71 2.13
CA GLY A 180 0.40 7.88 2.79
C GLY A 180 0.96 6.58 3.36
N PRO A 181 2.26 6.57 3.70
CA PRO A 181 2.97 5.34 4.08
C PRO A 181 2.46 4.70 5.37
N VAL A 182 1.73 5.42 6.23
CA VAL A 182 1.12 4.85 7.45
C VAL A 182 -0.30 4.35 7.24
N CYS A 183 -0.96 4.68 6.13
CA CYS A 183 -2.36 4.33 5.89
C CYS A 183 -2.58 2.82 5.96
N LEU A 184 -1.86 2.06 5.14
CA LEU A 184 -1.92 0.60 5.11
C LEU A 184 -1.58 -0.04 6.45
N PRO A 185 -0.42 0.22 7.08
CA PRO A 185 -0.08 -0.45 8.32
C PRO A 185 -0.99 -0.09 9.49
N LEU A 186 -1.53 1.13 9.58
CA LEU A 186 -2.52 1.48 10.61
C LEU A 186 -3.77 0.60 10.49
N VAL A 187 -4.31 0.44 9.29
CA VAL A 187 -5.48 -0.40 9.05
C VAL A 187 -5.14 -1.88 9.26
N LEU A 188 -4.01 -2.34 8.74
CA LEU A 188 -3.56 -3.72 8.87
C LEU A 188 -3.52 -4.14 10.35
N PHE A 189 -2.80 -3.38 11.19
CA PHE A 189 -2.59 -3.75 12.59
C PHE A 189 -3.81 -3.49 13.48
N ASN A 190 -4.56 -2.40 13.25
CA ASN A 190 -5.70 -2.07 14.13
C ASN A 190 -6.99 -2.81 13.75
N ASN A 191 -7.27 -2.97 12.45
CA ASN A 191 -8.55 -3.45 11.98
C ASN A 191 -8.51 -4.89 11.47
N ILE A 192 -7.44 -5.28 10.77
CA ILE A 192 -7.41 -6.55 10.03
C ILE A 192 -6.82 -7.67 10.88
N LEU A 193 -5.61 -7.52 11.41
CA LEU A 193 -4.91 -8.59 12.15
C LEU A 193 -5.54 -8.92 13.51
N ASN A 194 -6.37 -8.04 14.05
CA ASN A 194 -7.16 -8.31 15.25
C ASN A 194 -8.48 -9.03 14.96
N ASN A 195 -8.87 -9.13 13.68
CA ASN A 195 -10.08 -9.81 13.27
C ASN A 195 -9.79 -11.30 13.02
N LYS A 196 -10.29 -12.18 13.90
CA LYS A 196 -10.10 -13.64 13.84
C LYS A 196 -10.68 -14.30 12.57
N ARG A 197 -11.42 -13.55 11.76
CA ARG A 197 -12.02 -14.04 10.51
C ARG A 197 -10.96 -14.31 9.42
N TYR A 198 -9.87 -13.54 9.40
CA TYR A 198 -8.89 -13.61 8.33
C TYR A 198 -7.67 -14.43 8.74
N LYS A 199 -7.44 -15.54 8.05
CA LYS A 199 -6.31 -16.45 8.28
C LYS A 199 -5.23 -16.35 7.21
N LYS A 200 -5.63 -16.17 5.96
CA LYS A 200 -4.73 -15.99 4.82
C LYS A 200 -5.00 -14.64 4.15
N ILE A 201 -4.03 -13.77 4.20
CA ILE A 201 -4.20 -12.37 3.76
C ILE A 201 -3.12 -12.02 2.73
N ILE A 202 -3.53 -11.46 1.61
CA ILE A 202 -2.62 -10.70 0.74
C ILE A 202 -2.64 -9.24 1.17
N VAL A 203 -1.47 -8.65 1.33
CA VAL A 203 -1.28 -7.23 1.66
C VAL A 203 -0.46 -6.58 0.56
N ILE A 204 -1.04 -5.61 -0.15
CA ILE A 204 -0.42 -4.90 -1.28
C ILE A 204 -0.15 -3.46 -0.86
N GLY A 205 1.12 -3.12 -0.64
CA GLY A 205 1.55 -1.74 -0.52
C GLY A 205 1.53 -1.06 -1.89
N THR A 206 0.85 0.06 -1.99
CA THR A 206 0.70 0.85 -3.21
C THR A 206 1.48 2.14 -3.10
N GLY A 207 2.17 2.57 -4.15
CA GLY A 207 3.02 3.74 -4.12
C GLY A 207 3.01 4.52 -5.44
N SER A 208 2.61 5.79 -5.37
CA SER A 208 2.77 6.75 -6.46
C SER A 208 4.17 7.37 -6.37
N LEU A 209 4.99 7.18 -7.39
CA LEU A 209 6.34 7.72 -7.48
C LEU A 209 6.29 9.21 -7.88
N HIS A 210 5.57 9.96 -7.10
CA HIS A 210 5.31 11.36 -7.34
C HIS A 210 6.58 12.20 -7.17
N CYS A 211 6.97 12.87 -8.24
CA CYS A 211 8.06 13.85 -8.23
C CYS A 211 7.49 15.24 -8.52
N PRO A 212 7.50 16.20 -7.59
CA PRO A 212 6.93 17.53 -7.81
C PRO A 212 7.48 18.23 -9.04
N THR A 213 8.78 18.11 -9.32
CA THR A 213 9.42 18.69 -10.51
C THR A 213 8.82 18.13 -11.80
N LEU A 214 8.67 16.81 -11.90
CA LEU A 214 8.12 16.17 -13.11
C LEU A 214 6.63 16.46 -13.27
N VAL A 215 5.88 16.50 -12.17
CA VAL A 215 4.45 16.87 -12.18
C VAL A 215 4.25 18.30 -12.67
N ASN A 216 5.05 19.25 -12.17
CA ASN A 216 5.03 20.64 -12.64
C ASN A 216 5.39 20.78 -14.11
N GLN A 217 6.22 19.87 -14.64
CA GLN A 217 6.53 19.74 -16.07
C GLN A 217 5.46 18.97 -16.86
N LYS A 218 4.32 18.61 -16.25
CA LYS A 218 3.23 17.85 -16.84
C LYS A 218 3.66 16.47 -17.38
N LYS A 219 4.67 15.87 -16.77
CA LYS A 219 5.07 14.48 -17.04
C LYS A 219 4.13 13.51 -16.33
N SER A 220 4.10 12.26 -16.80
CA SER A 220 3.35 11.18 -16.16
C SER A 220 3.92 10.83 -14.78
N ILE A 221 3.08 10.25 -13.96
CA ILE A 221 3.40 9.80 -12.61
C ILE A 221 3.45 8.26 -12.63
N PRO A 222 4.63 7.65 -12.58
CA PRO A 222 4.72 6.20 -12.45
C PRO A 222 4.32 5.72 -11.06
N SER A 223 3.98 4.46 -10.93
CA SER A 223 3.65 3.81 -9.66
C SER A 223 4.39 2.50 -9.49
N THR A 224 4.48 2.05 -8.25
CA THR A 224 4.98 0.73 -7.89
C THR A 224 4.12 0.14 -6.78
N SER A 225 4.03 -1.18 -6.74
CA SER A 225 3.35 -1.87 -5.66
C SER A 225 4.16 -3.09 -5.25
N HIS A 226 4.18 -3.39 -3.96
CA HIS A 226 4.86 -4.56 -3.43
C HIS A 226 3.90 -5.35 -2.56
N LEU A 227 4.07 -6.66 -2.51
CA LEU A 227 3.10 -7.55 -1.90
C LEU A 227 3.77 -8.51 -0.91
N ILE A 228 3.08 -8.76 0.19
CA ILE A 228 3.37 -9.88 1.09
C ILE A 228 2.10 -10.71 1.29
N SER A 229 2.24 -12.03 1.44
CA SER A 229 1.17 -12.87 1.95
C SER A 229 1.44 -13.22 3.41
N LEU A 230 0.38 -13.19 4.20
CA LEU A 230 0.40 -13.46 5.63
C LEU A 230 -0.46 -14.66 5.97
N GLU A 231 0.00 -15.48 6.92
CA GLU A 231 -0.84 -16.39 7.69
C GLU A 231 -0.99 -15.89 9.12
N VAL A 232 -2.21 -15.98 9.66
CA VAL A 232 -2.61 -15.54 11.01
C VAL A 232 -3.21 -16.73 11.76
N GLU A 233 -2.59 -17.10 12.88
CA GLU A 233 -3.06 -18.13 13.79
C GLU A 233 -4.13 -17.64 14.78
#